data_bad3a3ae79e704c845cb3beeccf0b08c
#
_entry.id   bad3a3ae79e704c845cb3beeccf0b08c
#
_cell.length_a   1.000
_cell.length_b   1.000
_cell.length_c   1.000
_cell.angle_alpha   90.00
_cell.angle_beta   90.00
_cell.angle_gamma   90.00
#
_symmetry.space_group_name_H-M   'P 1'
#
loop_
_entity.id
_entity.type
_entity.pdbx_description
1 polymer ?
#
loop_
_entity_poly.entity_id
_entity_poly.type
_entity_poly.pdbx_seq_one_letter_code
_entity_poly.pdbx_strand_id
1 'polypeptide(L)'
;MRKTLWMLCVAVILMVTLPLTASAENLGSIQVQLDAGELPVINGAVTLYQVGVKVENGYRITEGFGGGIVKQEDADSDKLAQWLAESAGEAGMSMLLDADGVAVFPDLEEGLYMLIQTERMDGFYPIYPILLTVPDATAWDIQIHREPVPVVTELPKTGQSPIPFLGVLGMIVSSVGLLLCARKNRKQ
;
A
#
# COMPACT_ATOMS: atom_id res chain seq x y z
N MET A 1 -0.68 43.60 -58.55
CA MET A 1 0.30 43.32 -57.49
C MET A 1 -0.20 43.61 -56.05
N ARG A 2 -0.81 44.74 -55.72
CA ARG A 2 -1.31 45.02 -54.34
C ARG A 2 -2.43 44.09 -53.88
N LYS A 3 -3.33 43.64 -54.78
CA LYS A 3 -4.44 42.72 -54.41
C LYS A 3 -3.94 41.30 -54.08
N THR A 4 -2.93 40.81 -54.78
CA THR A 4 -2.33 39.48 -54.53
C THR A 4 -1.54 39.45 -53.21
N LEU A 5 -0.85 40.55 -52.89
CA LEU A 5 -0.14 40.67 -51.62
C LEU A 5 -1.10 40.70 -50.43
N TRP A 6 -2.24 41.36 -50.56
CA TRP A 6 -3.29 41.42 -49.53
C TRP A 6 -3.94 40.04 -49.25
N MET A 7 -4.22 39.29 -50.36
CA MET A 7 -4.73 37.92 -50.25
C MET A 7 -3.72 36.96 -49.54
N LEU A 8 -2.43 37.13 -49.79
CA LEU A 8 -1.39 36.35 -49.19
C LEU A 8 -1.23 36.62 -47.69
N CYS A 9 -1.35 37.89 -47.27
CA CYS A 9 -1.35 38.27 -45.86
C CYS A 9 -2.58 37.75 -45.12
N VAL A 10 -3.79 37.75 -45.72
CA VAL A 10 -4.99 37.22 -45.09
C VAL A 10 -4.89 35.69 -44.96
N ALA A 11 -4.32 34.99 -45.93
CA ALA A 11 -4.12 33.54 -45.85
C ALA A 11 -3.12 33.15 -44.75
N VAL A 12 -2.01 33.94 -44.54
CA VAL A 12 -1.05 33.70 -43.49
C VAL A 12 -1.65 33.97 -42.11
N ILE A 13 -2.47 35.02 -41.95
CA ILE A 13 -3.15 35.32 -40.69
C ILE A 13 -4.18 34.21 -40.35
N LEU A 14 -4.87 33.65 -41.33
CA LEU A 14 -5.81 32.55 -41.11
C LEU A 14 -5.11 31.27 -40.69
N MET A 15 -3.89 31.01 -41.15
CA MET A 15 -3.09 29.85 -40.71
C MET A 15 -2.58 29.95 -39.27
N VAL A 16 -2.35 31.18 -38.74
CA VAL A 16 -1.85 31.39 -37.40
C VAL A 16 -2.97 31.31 -36.33
N THR A 17 -4.22 31.42 -36.74
CA THR A 17 -5.37 31.37 -35.81
C THR A 17 -6.06 29.99 -35.68
N LEU A 18 -5.44 28.93 -36.21
CA LEU A 18 -5.92 27.59 -35.91
C LEU A 18 -5.65 27.37 -34.41
N PRO A 19 -6.68 27.22 -33.57
CA PRO A 19 -6.47 26.84 -32.19
C PRO A 19 -5.80 25.47 -32.22
N LEU A 20 -4.58 25.36 -31.71
CA LEU A 20 -4.09 24.09 -31.25
C LEU A 20 -5.07 23.65 -30.17
N THR A 21 -5.99 22.77 -30.51
CA THR A 21 -6.72 22.01 -29.51
C THR A 21 -5.68 21.11 -28.84
N ALA A 22 -5.03 21.64 -27.82
CA ALA A 22 -4.36 20.81 -26.84
C ALA A 22 -5.48 19.93 -26.26
N SER A 23 -5.49 18.66 -26.62
CA SER A 23 -6.27 17.67 -25.87
C SER A 23 -5.74 17.77 -24.45
N ALA A 24 -6.52 18.28 -23.52
CA ALA A 24 -6.20 18.16 -22.12
C ALA A 24 -6.26 16.65 -21.83
N GLU A 25 -5.11 16.00 -21.81
CA GLU A 25 -5.02 14.65 -21.28
C GLU A 25 -5.44 14.76 -19.82
N ASN A 26 -6.47 13.99 -19.45
CA ASN A 26 -6.84 13.88 -18.05
C ASN A 26 -5.70 13.13 -17.36
N LEU A 27 -4.95 13.83 -16.56
CA LEU A 27 -3.92 13.24 -15.71
C LEU A 27 -4.50 13.02 -14.33
N GLY A 28 -4.16 11.88 -13.75
CA GLY A 28 -4.58 11.50 -12.41
C GLY A 28 -3.49 11.65 -11.38
N SER A 29 -3.83 11.34 -10.13
CA SER A 29 -2.86 11.22 -9.05
C SER A 29 -3.13 10.01 -8.17
N ILE A 30 -2.07 9.46 -7.56
CA ILE A 30 -2.17 8.44 -6.53
C ILE A 30 -1.54 8.97 -5.25
N GLN A 31 -2.33 9.08 -4.20
CA GLN A 31 -1.87 9.36 -2.86
C GLN A 31 -1.87 8.08 -2.05
N VAL A 32 -0.73 7.72 -1.51
CA VAL A 32 -0.55 6.57 -0.62
C VAL A 32 -0.36 7.08 0.79
N GLN A 33 -1.12 6.53 1.72
CA GLN A 33 -0.95 6.79 3.15
C GLN A 33 -0.74 5.47 3.88
N LEU A 34 0.41 5.34 4.53
CA LEU A 34 0.75 4.23 5.41
C LEU A 34 0.57 4.69 6.86
N ASP A 35 -0.56 4.31 7.47
CA ASP A 35 -0.89 4.72 8.84
C ASP A 35 -0.17 3.86 9.86
N ALA A 36 0.86 4.42 10.47
CA ALA A 36 1.63 3.80 11.55
C ALA A 36 0.97 3.94 12.94
N GLY A 37 -0.25 4.49 13.01
CA GLY A 37 -0.95 4.79 14.25
C GLY A 37 -0.24 5.90 15.05
N GLU A 38 0.04 5.63 16.32
CA GLU A 38 0.74 6.59 17.19
C GLU A 38 2.28 6.56 17.03
N LEU A 39 2.81 5.63 16.20
CA LEU A 39 4.24 5.52 15.98
C LEU A 39 4.68 6.48 14.87
N PRO A 40 5.83 7.16 15.04
CA PRO A 40 6.33 8.02 13.97
C PRO A 40 6.75 7.19 12.76
N VAL A 41 6.43 7.67 11.57
CA VAL A 41 6.96 7.11 10.32
C VAL A 41 8.42 7.57 10.21
N ILE A 42 9.33 6.61 10.30
CA ILE A 42 10.77 6.86 10.16
C ILE A 42 11.25 6.03 8.97
N ASN A 43 11.89 6.70 8.02
CA ASN A 43 12.29 6.10 6.75
C ASN A 43 11.08 5.53 5.98
N GLY A 44 11.34 4.89 4.90
CA GLY A 44 10.34 4.27 4.05
C GLY A 44 10.22 4.97 2.71
N ALA A 45 10.19 4.16 1.66
CA ALA A 45 9.96 4.61 0.29
C ALA A 45 9.00 3.67 -0.42
N VAL A 46 8.21 4.24 -1.28
CA VAL A 46 7.31 3.53 -2.17
C VAL A 46 7.66 3.88 -3.61
N THR A 47 7.57 2.89 -4.48
CA THR A 47 7.84 3.07 -5.91
C THR A 47 6.62 2.65 -6.69
N LEU A 48 6.20 3.52 -7.61
CA LEU A 48 5.08 3.32 -8.51
C LEU A 48 5.62 2.96 -9.90
N TYR A 49 5.13 1.87 -10.46
CA TYR A 49 5.47 1.39 -11.80
C TYR A 49 4.23 1.41 -12.68
N GLN A 50 4.31 1.99 -13.87
CA GLN A 50 3.29 1.79 -14.88
C GLN A 50 3.52 0.43 -15.55
N VAL A 51 2.75 -0.57 -15.14
CA VAL A 51 2.90 -1.95 -15.59
C VAL A 51 2.05 -2.29 -16.80
N GLY A 52 1.04 -1.47 -17.10
CA GLY A 52 0.18 -1.71 -18.26
C GLY A 52 -0.51 -0.47 -18.79
N VAL A 53 -0.82 -0.50 -20.07
CA VAL A 53 -1.55 0.55 -20.78
C VAL A 53 -2.96 0.05 -21.07
N LYS A 54 -3.96 0.92 -20.94
CA LYS A 54 -5.38 0.61 -21.19
C LYS A 54 -5.60 0.18 -22.65
N VAL A 55 -6.36 -0.88 -22.82
CA VAL A 55 -6.88 -1.36 -24.11
C VAL A 55 -8.37 -1.66 -23.98
N GLU A 56 -9.08 -1.95 -25.09
CA GLU A 56 -10.55 -2.08 -25.09
C GLU A 56 -11.12 -3.00 -24.00
N ASN A 57 -10.45 -4.13 -23.70
CA ASN A 57 -10.96 -5.15 -22.78
C ASN A 57 -10.00 -5.43 -21.60
N GLY A 58 -9.23 -4.43 -21.17
CA GLY A 58 -8.29 -4.61 -20.05
C GLY A 58 -7.03 -3.78 -20.19
N TYR A 59 -5.90 -4.39 -19.86
CA TYR A 59 -4.60 -3.74 -19.87
C TYR A 59 -3.59 -4.58 -20.64
N ARG A 60 -2.82 -3.93 -21.49
CA ARG A 60 -1.64 -4.53 -22.12
C ARG A 60 -0.45 -4.30 -21.20
N ILE A 61 0.07 -5.38 -20.66
CA ILE A 61 1.26 -5.34 -19.81
C ILE A 61 2.49 -4.98 -20.66
N THR A 62 3.33 -4.12 -20.12
CA THR A 62 4.57 -3.69 -20.78
C THR A 62 5.57 -4.85 -20.88
N GLU A 63 6.42 -4.83 -21.89
CA GLU A 63 7.38 -5.93 -22.14
C GLU A 63 8.34 -6.14 -20.95
N GLY A 64 8.70 -5.06 -20.23
CA GLY A 64 9.54 -5.12 -19.03
C GLY A 64 8.94 -5.95 -17.88
N PHE A 65 7.61 -6.16 -17.90
CA PHE A 65 6.88 -6.97 -16.92
C PHE A 65 6.33 -8.28 -17.53
N GLY A 66 6.94 -8.77 -18.62
CA GLY A 66 6.59 -10.04 -19.24
C GLY A 66 5.55 -9.98 -20.35
N GLY A 67 4.99 -8.81 -20.63
CA GLY A 67 4.01 -8.61 -21.70
C GLY A 67 2.67 -9.30 -21.47
N GLY A 68 1.83 -9.29 -22.51
CA GLY A 68 0.51 -9.95 -22.49
C GLY A 68 -0.66 -8.99 -22.25
N ILE A 69 -1.85 -9.56 -22.15
CA ILE A 69 -3.08 -8.81 -21.90
C ILE A 69 -3.73 -9.35 -20.63
N VAL A 70 -4.02 -8.46 -19.70
CA VAL A 70 -4.76 -8.73 -18.47
C VAL A 70 -6.15 -8.13 -18.63
N LYS A 71 -7.18 -8.92 -18.30
CA LYS A 71 -8.56 -8.42 -18.34
C LYS A 71 -8.80 -7.42 -17.22
N GLN A 72 -9.79 -6.54 -17.42
CA GLN A 72 -10.18 -5.55 -16.40
C GLN A 72 -10.54 -6.21 -15.05
N GLU A 73 -11.20 -7.37 -15.07
CA GLU A 73 -11.64 -8.11 -13.88
C GLU A 73 -10.49 -8.72 -13.06
N ASP A 74 -9.30 -8.90 -13.67
CA ASP A 74 -8.11 -9.48 -13.04
C ASP A 74 -7.07 -8.40 -12.63
N ALA A 75 -7.36 -7.14 -12.93
CA ALA A 75 -6.40 -6.03 -12.80
C ALA A 75 -6.08 -5.66 -11.34
N ASP A 76 -6.88 -6.08 -10.36
CA ASP A 76 -6.69 -5.88 -8.92
C ASP A 76 -6.22 -7.14 -8.17
N SER A 77 -5.82 -8.18 -8.91
CA SER A 77 -5.43 -9.46 -8.33
C SER A 77 -4.10 -9.38 -7.56
N ASP A 78 -4.10 -9.77 -6.29
CA ASP A 78 -2.89 -9.87 -5.46
C ASP A 78 -1.83 -10.82 -6.04
N LYS A 79 -2.26 -11.90 -6.71
CA LYS A 79 -1.35 -12.84 -7.36
C LYS A 79 -0.66 -12.21 -8.56
N LEU A 80 -1.39 -11.40 -9.32
CA LEU A 80 -0.83 -10.67 -10.45
C LEU A 80 0.16 -9.61 -9.94
N ALA A 81 -0.18 -8.90 -8.85
CA ALA A 81 0.70 -7.93 -8.23
C ALA A 81 2.04 -8.55 -7.81
N GLN A 82 1.99 -9.71 -7.15
CA GLN A 82 3.19 -10.44 -6.71
C GLN A 82 4.02 -10.91 -7.89
N TRP A 83 3.39 -11.47 -8.93
CA TRP A 83 4.07 -11.92 -10.13
C TRP A 83 4.77 -10.77 -10.88
N LEU A 84 4.08 -9.63 -11.04
CA LEU A 84 4.66 -8.44 -11.66
C LEU A 84 5.81 -7.86 -10.83
N ALA A 85 5.73 -7.92 -9.51
CA ALA A 85 6.76 -7.41 -8.61
C ALA A 85 8.10 -8.16 -8.75
N GLU A 86 8.08 -9.44 -9.12
CA GLU A 86 9.30 -10.22 -9.41
C GLU A 86 10.07 -9.68 -10.60
N SER A 87 9.38 -9.00 -11.52
CA SER A 87 9.95 -8.38 -12.73
C SER A 87 10.21 -6.88 -12.57
N ALA A 88 9.96 -6.32 -11.39
CA ALA A 88 10.15 -4.89 -11.14
C ALA A 88 11.64 -4.52 -11.24
N GLY A 89 11.94 -3.57 -12.13
CA GLY A 89 13.27 -3.02 -12.33
C GLY A 89 13.44 -1.63 -11.71
N GLU A 90 14.45 -0.88 -12.15
CA GLU A 90 14.74 0.47 -11.63
C GLU A 90 13.88 1.58 -12.26
N ALA A 91 13.05 1.30 -13.24
CA ALA A 91 12.34 2.30 -14.05
C ALA A 91 11.04 2.84 -13.42
N GLY A 92 10.85 2.71 -12.11
CA GLY A 92 9.68 3.22 -11.40
C GLY A 92 9.86 4.65 -10.86
N MET A 93 8.75 5.34 -10.57
CA MET A 93 8.75 6.59 -9.81
C MET A 93 8.87 6.27 -8.32
N SER A 94 9.98 6.66 -7.68
CA SER A 94 10.21 6.42 -6.26
C SER A 94 9.94 7.70 -5.46
N MET A 95 9.19 7.57 -4.36
CA MET A 95 8.87 8.64 -3.44
C MET A 95 9.14 8.20 -2.00
N LEU A 96 9.79 9.09 -1.23
CA LEU A 96 9.92 8.92 0.21
C LEU A 96 8.59 9.21 0.89
N LEU A 97 8.28 8.45 1.93
CA LEU A 97 7.17 8.75 2.82
C LEU A 97 7.53 9.98 3.68
N ASP A 98 6.58 10.87 3.85
CA ASP A 98 6.73 11.98 4.81
C ASP A 98 6.50 11.51 6.26
N ALA A 99 6.55 12.45 7.21
CA ALA A 99 6.38 12.16 8.63
C ALA A 99 4.99 11.59 8.99
N ASP A 100 3.99 11.83 8.14
CA ASP A 100 2.62 11.33 8.28
C ASP A 100 2.41 10.02 7.48
N GLY A 101 3.47 9.48 6.89
CA GLY A 101 3.44 8.26 6.08
C GLY A 101 2.80 8.44 4.70
N VAL A 102 2.83 9.67 4.17
CA VAL A 102 2.19 10.01 2.90
C VAL A 102 3.22 10.12 1.78
N ALA A 103 2.88 9.58 0.61
CA ALA A 103 3.55 9.81 -0.66
C ALA A 103 2.52 10.13 -1.74
N VAL A 104 2.83 11.08 -2.64
CA VAL A 104 1.93 11.51 -3.72
C VAL A 104 2.63 11.36 -5.06
N PHE A 105 1.96 10.69 -5.99
CA PHE A 105 2.38 10.50 -7.37
C PHE A 105 1.44 11.31 -8.27
N PRO A 106 1.84 12.48 -8.77
CA PRO A 106 1.04 13.31 -9.64
C PRO A 106 1.21 12.92 -11.12
N ASP A 107 0.38 13.54 -11.96
CA ASP A 107 0.51 13.55 -13.42
C ASP A 107 0.53 12.14 -14.07
N LEU A 108 -0.35 11.25 -13.58
CA LEU A 108 -0.45 9.89 -14.06
C LEU A 108 -1.42 9.77 -15.24
N GLU A 109 -0.97 9.13 -16.30
CA GLU A 109 -1.78 8.78 -17.45
C GLU A 109 -2.74 7.61 -17.14
N GLU A 110 -3.73 7.39 -18.01
CA GLU A 110 -4.60 6.23 -17.93
C GLU A 110 -3.80 4.93 -18.06
N GLY A 111 -3.93 4.02 -17.07
CA GLY A 111 -3.17 2.77 -17.09
C GLY A 111 -3.36 1.90 -15.87
N LEU A 112 -2.59 0.80 -15.87
CA LEU A 112 -2.42 -0.09 -14.73
C LEU A 112 -1.10 0.22 -14.06
N TYR A 113 -1.15 0.47 -12.77
CA TYR A 113 0.00 0.81 -11.95
C TYR A 113 0.22 -0.23 -10.88
N MET A 114 1.47 -0.44 -10.51
CA MET A 114 1.86 -1.29 -9.39
C MET A 114 2.65 -0.46 -8.40
N LEU A 115 2.18 -0.47 -7.15
CA LEU A 115 2.85 0.15 -6.01
C LEU A 115 3.64 -0.91 -5.24
N ILE A 116 4.91 -0.64 -5.00
CA ILE A 116 5.79 -1.48 -4.18
C ILE A 116 6.45 -0.62 -3.11
N GLN A 117 6.51 -1.13 -1.89
CA GLN A 117 7.36 -0.53 -0.86
C GLN A 117 8.80 -0.98 -1.09
N THR A 118 9.66 -0.06 -1.54
CA THR A 118 11.06 -0.32 -1.88
C THR A 118 11.99 -0.12 -0.68
N GLU A 119 11.61 0.75 0.26
CA GLU A 119 12.31 0.91 1.52
C GLU A 119 11.32 0.73 2.66
N ARG A 120 11.68 -0.14 3.59
CA ARG A 120 10.81 -0.50 4.73
C ARG A 120 10.81 0.63 5.76
N MET A 121 9.64 0.93 6.32
CA MET A 121 9.52 1.77 7.51
C MET A 121 10.11 1.05 8.72
N ASP A 122 10.84 1.78 9.57
CA ASP A 122 11.44 1.23 10.78
C ASP A 122 10.35 0.75 11.75
N GLY A 123 10.50 -0.48 12.20
CA GLY A 123 9.55 -1.12 13.13
C GLY A 123 8.31 -1.76 12.49
N PHE A 124 8.20 -1.79 11.15
CA PHE A 124 7.06 -2.39 10.46
C PHE A 124 7.48 -3.45 9.45
N TYR A 125 6.60 -4.40 9.18
CA TYR A 125 6.74 -5.30 8.03
C TYR A 125 6.41 -4.54 6.74
N PRO A 126 7.06 -4.88 5.61
CA PRO A 126 6.75 -4.28 4.32
C PRO A 126 5.31 -4.63 3.90
N ILE A 127 4.65 -3.69 3.22
CA ILE A 127 3.36 -3.95 2.58
C ILE A 127 3.55 -4.80 1.32
N TYR A 128 2.54 -5.62 1.01
CA TYR A 128 2.51 -6.38 -0.24
C TYR A 128 2.33 -5.44 -1.43
N PRO A 129 2.84 -5.82 -2.62
CA PRO A 129 2.58 -5.09 -3.86
C PRO A 129 1.09 -4.93 -4.11
N ILE A 130 0.69 -3.76 -4.62
CA ILE A 130 -0.71 -3.41 -4.87
C ILE A 130 -0.84 -2.98 -6.33
N LEU A 131 -1.85 -3.50 -7.02
CA LEU A 131 -2.23 -3.03 -8.35
C LEU A 131 -3.34 -1.99 -8.25
N LEU A 132 -3.28 -1.00 -9.13
CA LEU A 132 -4.16 0.16 -9.18
C LEU A 132 -4.43 0.54 -10.61
N THR A 133 -5.65 0.91 -10.89
CA THR A 133 -6.04 1.42 -12.20
C THR A 133 -6.25 2.93 -12.13
N VAL A 134 -5.69 3.67 -13.06
CA VAL A 134 -5.95 5.11 -13.24
C VAL A 134 -6.69 5.27 -14.56
N PRO A 135 -7.92 5.83 -14.57
CA PRO A 135 -8.73 6.12 -13.40
C PRO A 135 -9.27 4.84 -12.72
N ASP A 136 -9.59 4.95 -11.43
CA ASP A 136 -10.36 3.92 -10.72
C ASP A 136 -11.84 4.23 -10.92
N ALA A 137 -12.52 3.35 -11.65
CA ALA A 137 -13.88 3.56 -12.15
C ALA A 137 -14.01 4.90 -12.93
N THR A 138 -14.19 6.02 -12.25
CA THR A 138 -14.25 7.38 -12.82
C THR A 138 -13.37 8.39 -12.09
N ALA A 139 -12.72 7.98 -11.00
CA ALA A 139 -11.88 8.84 -10.20
C ALA A 139 -10.44 8.86 -10.74
N TRP A 140 -9.95 10.04 -11.07
CA TRP A 140 -8.57 10.26 -11.50
C TRP A 140 -7.61 10.44 -10.32
N ASP A 141 -8.15 10.90 -9.17
CA ASP A 141 -7.40 11.05 -7.93
C ASP A 141 -7.74 9.89 -7.01
N ILE A 142 -6.76 9.02 -6.77
CA ILE A 142 -6.89 7.78 -6.03
C ILE A 142 -6.20 7.93 -4.68
N GLN A 143 -6.89 7.58 -3.61
CA GLN A 143 -6.34 7.56 -2.27
C GLN A 143 -6.28 6.13 -1.75
N ILE A 144 -5.10 5.71 -1.32
CA ILE A 144 -4.85 4.40 -0.74
C ILE A 144 -4.47 4.60 0.71
N HIS A 145 -5.21 3.93 1.58
CA HIS A 145 -4.90 3.88 2.99
C HIS A 145 -4.54 2.44 3.37
N ARG A 146 -3.39 2.25 4.02
CA ARG A 146 -2.91 0.94 4.49
C ARG A 146 -2.35 1.07 5.90
N GLU A 147 -2.64 0.09 6.72
CA GLU A 147 -2.08 -0.06 8.06
C GLU A 147 -0.97 -1.11 7.99
N PRO A 148 0.30 -0.71 8.05
CA PRO A 148 1.42 -1.66 8.06
C PRO A 148 1.46 -2.40 9.39
N VAL A 149 1.84 -3.66 9.34
CA VAL A 149 1.91 -4.52 10.54
C VAL A 149 3.19 -4.21 11.32
N PRO A 150 3.11 -3.84 12.61
CA PRO A 150 4.30 -3.59 13.42
C PRO A 150 5.09 -4.87 13.65
N VAL A 151 6.42 -4.76 13.66
CA VAL A 151 7.31 -5.84 14.06
C VAL A 151 7.27 -5.96 15.59
N VAL A 152 6.53 -6.93 16.10
CA VAL A 152 6.47 -7.20 17.55
C VAL A 152 7.77 -7.87 17.97
N THR A 153 8.67 -7.09 18.56
CA THR A 153 9.98 -7.58 19.03
C THR A 153 9.86 -8.39 20.32
N GLU A 154 8.76 -8.23 21.06
CA GLU A 154 8.48 -9.03 22.24
C GLU A 154 7.14 -9.76 22.07
N LEU A 155 7.17 -11.08 22.17
CA LEU A 155 5.95 -11.85 22.37
C LEU A 155 5.27 -11.29 23.64
N PRO A 156 3.94 -11.01 23.61
CA PRO A 156 3.23 -10.67 24.84
C PRO A 156 3.60 -11.77 25.84
N LYS A 157 4.19 -11.39 26.95
CA LYS A 157 4.34 -12.30 28.09
C LYS A 157 2.93 -12.71 28.45
N THR A 158 2.44 -13.79 27.87
CA THR A 158 1.25 -14.47 28.36
C THR A 158 1.57 -14.74 29.79
N GLY A 159 1.01 -13.89 30.67
CA GLY A 159 1.29 -13.92 32.08
C GLY A 159 1.02 -15.32 32.63
N GLN A 160 2.06 -16.12 32.74
CA GLN A 160 2.13 -17.03 33.83
C GLN A 160 2.19 -16.13 35.08
N SER A 161 1.02 -15.75 35.56
CA SER A 161 0.91 -15.42 36.98
C SER A 161 1.57 -16.59 37.69
N PRO A 162 2.66 -16.42 38.45
CA PRO A 162 3.16 -17.49 39.27
C PRO A 162 1.96 -17.84 40.15
N ILE A 163 1.32 -19.00 39.90
CA ILE A 163 0.32 -19.55 40.80
C ILE A 163 1.06 -19.54 42.14
N PRO A 164 0.58 -18.77 43.15
CA PRO A 164 1.30 -18.65 44.35
C PRO A 164 1.34 -20.04 44.98
N PHE A 165 2.48 -20.73 44.85
CA PHE A 165 2.76 -22.04 45.44
C PHE A 165 2.45 -22.04 46.94
N LEU A 166 2.41 -20.87 47.56
CA LEU A 166 1.97 -20.61 48.93
C LEU A 166 0.49 -21.02 49.18
N GLY A 167 -0.41 -20.89 48.20
CA GLY A 167 -1.80 -21.28 48.38
C GLY A 167 -1.99 -22.80 48.45
N VAL A 168 -1.24 -23.57 47.68
CA VAL A 168 -1.29 -25.02 47.69
C VAL A 168 -0.64 -25.61 48.95
N LEU A 169 0.45 -25.02 49.44
CA LEU A 169 1.07 -25.44 50.72
C LEU A 169 0.13 -25.18 51.91
N GLY A 170 -0.62 -24.07 51.92
CA GLY A 170 -1.59 -23.72 52.94
C GLY A 170 -2.72 -24.75 53.09
N MET A 171 -3.25 -25.27 51.97
CA MET A 171 -4.30 -26.28 51.99
C MET A 171 -3.80 -27.65 52.50
N ILE A 172 -2.57 -28.02 52.20
CA ILE A 172 -2.01 -29.29 52.66
C ILE A 172 -1.74 -29.28 54.19
N VAL A 173 -1.24 -28.17 54.73
CA VAL A 173 -1.00 -28.03 56.16
C VAL A 173 -2.31 -28.01 56.95
N SER A 174 -3.36 -27.35 56.47
CA SER A 174 -4.65 -27.33 57.16
C SER A 174 -5.38 -28.68 57.17
N SER A 175 -5.24 -29.50 56.10
CA SER A 175 -5.83 -30.84 56.06
C SER A 175 -5.13 -31.83 56.98
N VAL A 176 -3.81 -31.76 57.11
CA VAL A 176 -3.03 -32.59 58.06
C VAL A 176 -3.34 -32.20 59.50
N GLY A 177 -3.50 -30.91 59.84
CA GLY A 177 -3.87 -30.43 61.15
C GLY A 177 -5.25 -30.95 61.58
N LEU A 178 -6.26 -30.92 60.72
CA LEU A 178 -7.59 -31.48 60.98
C LEU A 178 -7.56 -32.98 61.24
N LEU A 179 -6.77 -33.76 60.48
CA LEU A 179 -6.63 -35.21 60.70
C LEU A 179 -5.97 -35.55 62.04
N LEU A 180 -5.01 -34.80 62.47
CA LEU A 180 -4.32 -34.99 63.78
C LEU A 180 -5.27 -34.65 64.94
N CYS A 181 -6.06 -33.60 64.86
CA CYS A 181 -7.07 -33.25 65.87
C CYS A 181 -8.19 -34.30 65.96
N ALA A 182 -8.68 -34.82 64.84
CA ALA A 182 -9.70 -35.87 64.80
C ALA A 182 -9.20 -37.20 65.40
N ARG A 183 -7.91 -37.51 65.30
CA ARG A 183 -7.28 -38.72 65.84
C ARG A 183 -7.06 -38.63 67.34
N LYS A 184 -6.83 -37.39 67.90
CA LYS A 184 -6.66 -37.17 69.34
C LYS A 184 -7.98 -37.31 70.07
N ASN A 185 -9.11 -36.87 69.47
CA ASN A 185 -10.45 -36.95 70.07
C ASN A 185 -11.06 -38.36 70.12
N ARG A 186 -10.53 -39.35 69.39
CA ARG A 186 -10.97 -40.75 69.43
C ARG A 186 -10.29 -41.60 70.51
N LYS A 187 -9.33 -41.04 71.29
CA LYS A 187 -8.62 -41.73 72.34
C LYS A 187 -8.97 -41.26 73.75
N GLN A 188 -10.02 -40.46 73.90
CA GLN A 188 -10.74 -40.20 75.13
C GLN A 188 -12.10 -40.87 75.06
#